data_04e78313ca3b5e57305a01033c2b9b58
#
_entry.id   04e78313ca3b5e57305a01033c2b9b58
#
_cell.length_a   1.000
_cell.length_b   1.000
_cell.length_c   1.000
_cell.angle_alpha   90.00
_cell.angle_beta   90.00
_cell.angle_gamma   90.00
#
_symmetry.space_group_name_H-M   'P 1'
#
loop_
_entity.id
_entity.type
_entity.pdbx_description
1 polymer ?
#
loop_
_entity_poly.entity_id
_entity_poly.type
_entity_poly.pdbx_seq_one_letter_code
_entity_poly.pdbx_strand_id
1 'polypeptide(L)'
;MSDNINKVVVIYKSKYGSAQRYAQWIADEVKADLFERSKITLNDILKYDTIVYGGSLYAAGILGISLIKKNFDKLKDKKVIVFSVGASPAHPEAINDIINNNFTEEMKGKVHFFHLRGGFNYKKLNPIDKILMYLLKKKIEHKKPDELTDDEKGMLACYKHPADWTNKK
;
A
#
# COMPACT_ATOMS: atom_id res chain seq x y z
N MET A 1 -36.88 -11.76 6.78
CA MET A 1 -35.46 -11.93 7.18
C MET A 1 -34.68 -10.96 6.33
N SER A 2 -34.17 -9.86 6.91
CA SER A 2 -33.28 -8.98 6.19
C SER A 2 -31.94 -9.71 6.06
N ASP A 3 -31.58 -10.12 4.85
CA ASP A 3 -30.23 -10.53 4.54
C ASP A 3 -29.31 -9.39 4.98
N ASN A 4 -28.57 -9.64 6.03
CA ASN A 4 -27.58 -8.68 6.56
C ASN A 4 -26.42 -8.70 5.56
N ILE A 5 -26.61 -8.02 4.42
CA ILE A 5 -25.58 -7.92 3.38
C ILE A 5 -24.44 -7.12 3.99
N ASN A 6 -23.34 -7.79 4.27
CA ASN A 6 -22.11 -7.17 4.78
C ASN A 6 -21.65 -6.08 3.79
N LYS A 7 -21.82 -4.81 4.17
CA LYS A 7 -21.45 -3.67 3.33
C LYS A 7 -19.94 -3.47 3.36
N VAL A 8 -19.32 -3.58 2.19
CA VAL A 8 -17.86 -3.43 2.03
C VAL A 8 -17.53 -2.14 1.31
N VAL A 9 -16.53 -1.43 1.80
CA VAL A 9 -15.94 -0.29 1.12
C VAL A 9 -14.45 -0.55 0.88
N VAL A 10 -13.97 -0.21 -0.31
CA VAL A 10 -12.56 -0.17 -0.66
C VAL A 10 -12.12 1.28 -0.83
N ILE A 11 -11.11 1.68 -0.09
CA ILE A 11 -10.57 3.05 -0.09
C ILE A 11 -9.12 2.97 -0.52
N TYR A 12 -8.67 3.87 -1.37
CA TYR A 12 -7.28 3.87 -1.79
C TYR A 12 -6.65 5.26 -1.82
N LYS A 13 -5.31 5.28 -1.66
CA LYS A 13 -4.44 6.40 -1.98
C LYS A 13 -3.28 5.91 -2.83
N SER A 14 -3.28 6.29 -4.09
CA SER A 14 -2.28 5.81 -5.05
C SER A 14 -1.40 6.97 -5.54
N LYS A 15 -0.08 6.74 -5.60
CA LYS A 15 0.86 7.74 -6.11
C LYS A 15 1.14 7.54 -7.60
N TYR A 16 1.31 6.29 -8.04
CA TYR A 16 1.66 5.94 -9.42
C TYR A 16 0.73 4.88 -10.04
N GLY A 17 -0.46 4.69 -9.48
CA GLY A 17 -1.54 3.89 -10.06
C GLY A 17 -1.63 2.44 -9.59
N SER A 18 -0.56 1.84 -9.05
CA SER A 18 -0.60 0.42 -8.65
C SER A 18 -1.59 0.15 -7.51
N ALA A 19 -1.63 0.99 -6.46
CA ALA A 19 -2.58 0.82 -5.37
C ALA A 19 -4.03 1.01 -5.82
N GLN A 20 -4.28 1.94 -6.75
CA GLN A 20 -5.59 2.12 -7.38
C GLN A 20 -6.03 0.88 -8.15
N ARG A 21 -5.11 0.27 -8.92
CA ARG A 21 -5.40 -0.94 -9.70
C ARG A 21 -5.81 -2.11 -8.81
N TYR A 22 -5.06 -2.36 -7.73
CA TYR A 22 -5.43 -3.38 -6.75
C TYR A 22 -6.77 -3.07 -6.07
N ALA A 23 -7.00 -1.82 -5.67
CA ALA A 23 -8.26 -1.41 -5.06
C ALA A 23 -9.45 -1.65 -6.00
N GLN A 24 -9.30 -1.36 -7.30
CA GLN A 24 -10.31 -1.62 -8.31
C GLN A 24 -10.58 -3.13 -8.44
N TRP A 25 -9.55 -3.95 -8.56
CA TRP A 25 -9.71 -5.41 -8.66
C TRP A 25 -10.41 -6.01 -7.44
N ILE A 26 -10.05 -5.54 -6.24
CA ILE A 26 -10.71 -6.00 -5.00
C ILE A 26 -12.17 -5.57 -4.98
N ALA A 27 -12.46 -4.30 -5.29
CA ALA A 27 -13.82 -3.78 -5.29
C ALA A 27 -14.72 -4.52 -6.29
N ASP A 28 -14.22 -4.79 -7.50
CA ASP A 28 -14.94 -5.54 -8.54
C ASP A 28 -15.26 -6.97 -8.08
N GLU A 29 -14.28 -7.65 -7.46
CA GLU A 29 -14.41 -9.03 -7.02
C GLU A 29 -15.44 -9.19 -5.90
N VAL A 30 -15.41 -8.30 -4.91
CA VAL A 30 -16.32 -8.38 -3.75
C VAL A 30 -17.56 -7.48 -3.89
N LYS A 31 -17.75 -6.84 -5.05
CA LYS A 31 -18.86 -5.92 -5.35
C LYS A 31 -18.97 -4.80 -4.30
N ALA A 32 -17.84 -4.22 -3.94
CA ALA A 32 -17.73 -3.16 -2.94
C ALA A 32 -17.79 -1.77 -3.57
N ASP A 33 -18.20 -0.78 -2.77
CA ASP A 33 -18.03 0.62 -3.13
C ASP A 33 -16.54 0.98 -3.13
N LEU A 34 -16.10 1.76 -4.12
CA LEU A 34 -14.70 2.16 -4.30
C LEU A 34 -14.54 3.68 -4.22
N PHE A 35 -13.65 4.15 -3.36
CA PHE A 35 -13.35 5.57 -3.23
C PHE A 35 -11.85 5.86 -3.18
N GLU A 36 -11.44 6.93 -3.85
CA GLU A 36 -10.16 7.57 -3.57
C GLU A 36 -10.24 8.27 -2.19
N ARG A 37 -9.16 8.24 -1.43
CA ARG A 37 -9.08 8.72 -0.04
C ARG A 37 -9.65 10.14 0.17
N SER A 38 -9.48 11.04 -0.77
CA SER A 38 -9.97 12.42 -0.68
C SER A 38 -11.49 12.56 -0.91
N LYS A 39 -12.14 11.51 -1.39
CA LYS A 39 -13.56 11.50 -1.77
C LYS A 39 -14.48 10.86 -0.72
N ILE A 40 -13.93 10.43 0.42
CA ILE A 40 -14.69 9.77 1.47
C ILE A 40 -14.33 10.31 2.85
N THR A 41 -15.35 10.48 3.69
CA THR A 41 -15.22 10.96 5.07
C THR A 41 -15.32 9.79 6.07
N LEU A 42 -14.95 10.04 7.33
CA LEU A 42 -15.17 9.08 8.40
C LEU A 42 -16.65 8.70 8.56
N ASN A 43 -17.54 9.68 8.47
CA ASN A 43 -18.99 9.42 8.62
C ASN A 43 -19.53 8.51 7.52
N ASP A 44 -18.95 8.56 6.33
CA ASP A 44 -19.31 7.64 5.25
C ASP A 44 -18.80 6.24 5.54
N ILE A 45 -17.56 6.12 6.02
CA ILE A 45 -16.93 4.82 6.34
C ILE A 45 -17.68 4.09 7.44
N LEU A 46 -18.23 4.81 8.43
CA LEU A 46 -18.98 4.23 9.54
C LEU A 46 -20.25 3.48 9.11
N LYS A 47 -20.73 3.71 7.88
CA LYS A 47 -21.92 3.02 7.32
C LYS A 47 -21.61 1.61 6.79
N TYR A 48 -20.32 1.21 6.75
CA TYR A 48 -19.85 -0.08 6.24
C TYR A 48 -19.45 -1.02 7.38
N ASP A 49 -19.53 -2.31 7.15
CA ASP A 49 -19.16 -3.35 8.11
C ASP A 49 -17.70 -3.79 7.91
N THR A 50 -17.27 -3.82 6.65
CA THR A 50 -15.89 -4.15 6.26
C THR A 50 -15.25 -2.98 5.53
N ILE A 51 -14.07 -2.62 5.98
CA ILE A 51 -13.26 -1.53 5.42
C ILE A 51 -11.97 -2.11 4.89
N VAL A 52 -11.74 -1.94 3.58
CA VAL A 52 -10.48 -2.28 2.93
C VAL A 52 -9.77 -0.97 2.59
N TYR A 53 -8.59 -0.74 3.14
CA TYR A 53 -7.77 0.43 2.85
C TYR A 53 -6.49 0.04 2.13
N GLY A 54 -6.24 0.64 0.97
CA GLY A 54 -5.03 0.41 0.17
C GLY A 54 -4.22 1.67 -0.06
N GLY A 55 -2.92 1.64 0.23
CA GLY A 55 -2.05 2.78 0.02
C GLY A 55 -0.73 2.44 -0.66
N SER A 56 -0.25 3.35 -1.52
CA SER A 56 1.13 3.27 -2.00
C SER A 56 2.08 3.40 -0.82
N LEU A 57 3.10 2.54 -0.76
CA LEU A 57 4.16 2.64 0.22
C LEU A 57 5.15 3.72 -0.21
N TYR A 58 5.41 4.67 0.66
CA TYR A 58 6.35 5.76 0.43
C TYR A 58 7.18 6.01 1.69
N ALA A 59 8.49 5.83 1.61
CA ALA A 59 9.41 5.95 2.74
C ALA A 59 8.92 5.16 3.98
N ALA A 60 8.53 3.90 3.82
CA ALA A 60 7.93 3.01 4.82
C ALA A 60 6.55 3.45 5.36
N GLY A 61 6.00 4.58 4.92
CA GLY A 61 4.65 5.04 5.24
C GLY A 61 3.61 4.62 4.21
N ILE A 62 2.45 4.15 4.65
CA ILE A 62 1.30 3.87 3.79
C ILE A 62 0.55 5.18 3.57
N LEU A 63 0.51 5.66 2.33
CA LEU A 63 -0.13 6.93 2.02
C LEU A 63 -1.60 6.95 2.45
N GLY A 64 -1.96 7.98 3.22
CA GLY A 64 -3.34 8.21 3.66
C GLY A 64 -3.83 7.34 4.80
N ILE A 65 -3.01 6.43 5.36
CA ILE A 65 -3.39 5.52 6.48
C ILE A 65 -3.87 6.28 7.73
N SER A 66 -3.52 7.55 7.86
CA SER A 66 -3.94 8.40 8.97
C SER A 66 -5.45 8.45 9.15
N LEU A 67 -6.24 8.25 8.10
CA LEU A 67 -7.70 8.15 8.18
C LEU A 67 -8.11 6.99 9.10
N ILE A 68 -7.52 5.83 8.91
CA ILE A 68 -7.80 4.64 9.72
C ILE A 68 -7.15 4.79 11.10
N LYS A 69 -5.86 5.14 11.14
CA LYS A 69 -5.07 5.22 12.37
C LYS A 69 -5.66 6.20 13.39
N LYS A 70 -6.05 7.40 12.98
CA LYS A 70 -6.60 8.43 13.88
C LYS A 70 -8.01 8.15 14.36
N ASN A 71 -8.75 7.28 13.67
CA ASN A 71 -10.14 7.00 13.96
C ASN A 71 -10.37 5.53 14.34
N PHE A 72 -9.32 4.80 14.67
CA PHE A 72 -9.41 3.37 14.89
C PHE A 72 -10.36 3.01 16.03
N ASP A 73 -10.42 3.81 17.08
CA ASP A 73 -11.39 3.64 18.18
C ASP A 73 -12.84 3.51 17.71
N LYS A 74 -13.20 4.23 16.64
CA LYS A 74 -14.54 4.19 16.03
C LYS A 74 -14.72 3.04 15.04
N LEU A 75 -13.61 2.40 14.64
CA LEU A 75 -13.59 1.33 13.65
C LEU A 75 -13.31 -0.05 14.27
N LYS A 76 -13.02 -0.14 15.56
CA LYS A 76 -12.61 -1.37 16.24
C LYS A 76 -13.61 -2.52 16.19
N ASP A 77 -14.90 -2.20 16.02
CA ASP A 77 -15.98 -3.19 15.91
C ASP A 77 -16.25 -3.60 14.44
N LYS A 78 -15.50 -3.03 13.50
CA LYS A 78 -15.58 -3.33 12.07
C LYS A 78 -14.43 -4.21 11.62
N LYS A 79 -14.62 -4.96 10.56
CA LYS A 79 -13.53 -5.68 9.92
C LYS A 79 -12.66 -4.71 9.15
N VAL A 80 -11.41 -4.52 9.56
CA VAL A 80 -10.45 -3.63 8.91
C VAL A 80 -9.35 -4.44 8.25
N ILE A 81 -9.20 -4.25 6.96
CA ILE A 81 -8.15 -4.85 6.13
C ILE A 81 -7.33 -3.71 5.54
N VAL A 82 -6.00 -3.79 5.64
CA VAL A 82 -5.10 -2.80 5.06
C VAL A 82 -4.14 -3.50 4.12
N PHE A 83 -3.93 -2.93 2.94
CA PHE A 83 -2.84 -3.35 2.07
C PHE A 83 -1.93 -2.18 1.69
N SER A 84 -0.63 -2.45 1.65
CA SER A 84 0.35 -1.53 1.09
C SER A 84 0.83 -2.02 -0.26
N VAL A 85 1.19 -1.09 -1.13
CA VAL A 85 1.73 -1.42 -2.46
C VAL A 85 3.08 -0.74 -2.64
N GLY A 86 4.13 -1.54 -2.80
CA GLY A 86 5.49 -1.09 -3.01
C GLY A 86 6.22 -1.87 -4.09
N ALA A 87 7.39 -1.40 -4.51
CA ALA A 87 8.21 -2.08 -5.53
C ALA A 87 8.96 -3.29 -4.94
N SER A 88 9.34 -3.22 -3.66
CA SER A 88 10.09 -4.29 -2.99
C SER A 88 9.25 -5.53 -2.73
N PRO A 89 9.86 -6.72 -2.73
CA PRO A 89 9.18 -7.94 -2.31
C PRO A 89 8.75 -7.92 -0.84
N ALA A 90 7.82 -8.82 -0.50
CA ALA A 90 7.27 -8.97 0.85
C ALA A 90 8.20 -9.82 1.75
N HIS A 91 9.38 -9.30 2.12
CA HIS A 91 10.23 -9.96 3.11
C HIS A 91 9.68 -9.77 4.54
N PRO A 92 9.77 -10.76 5.44
CA PRO A 92 9.21 -10.66 6.80
C PRO A 92 9.67 -9.44 7.57
N GLU A 93 10.96 -9.07 7.48
CA GLU A 93 11.52 -7.88 8.13
C GLU A 93 10.90 -6.60 7.60
N ALA A 94 10.80 -6.46 6.28
CA ALA A 94 10.17 -5.30 5.64
C ALA A 94 8.68 -5.17 6.00
N ILE A 95 7.97 -6.29 6.09
CA ILE A 95 6.58 -6.31 6.54
C ILE A 95 6.46 -5.83 7.98
N ASN A 96 7.32 -6.30 8.88
CA ASN A 96 7.34 -5.89 10.27
C ASN A 96 7.63 -4.39 10.41
N ASP A 97 8.57 -3.86 9.62
CA ASP A 97 8.88 -2.43 9.60
C ASP A 97 7.68 -1.60 9.12
N ILE A 98 6.98 -2.05 8.07
CA ILE A 98 5.77 -1.38 7.59
C ILE A 98 4.69 -1.37 8.68
N ILE A 99 4.45 -2.50 9.35
CA ILE A 99 3.48 -2.60 10.44
C ILE A 99 3.86 -1.66 11.58
N ASN A 100 5.11 -1.68 12.03
CA ASN A 100 5.57 -0.86 13.16
C ASN A 100 5.49 0.64 12.86
N ASN A 101 5.76 1.05 11.64
CA ASN A 101 5.71 2.46 11.24
C ASN A 101 4.28 2.99 11.05
N ASN A 102 3.33 2.12 10.70
CA ASN A 102 2.00 2.56 10.28
C ASN A 102 0.88 2.24 11.28
N PHE A 103 1.02 1.22 12.13
CA PHE A 103 -0.04 0.76 13.01
C PHE A 103 0.26 1.08 14.48
N THR A 104 -0.79 1.36 15.24
CA THR A 104 -0.74 1.40 16.71
C THR A 104 -0.74 -0.03 17.24
N GLU A 105 -0.37 -0.23 18.52
CA GLU A 105 -0.41 -1.55 19.16
C GLU A 105 -1.82 -2.17 19.10
N GLU A 106 -2.85 -1.36 19.27
CA GLU A 106 -4.24 -1.81 19.16
C GLU A 106 -4.58 -2.29 17.73
N MET A 107 -4.08 -1.61 16.71
CA MET A 107 -4.30 -1.98 15.32
C MET A 107 -3.60 -3.29 14.95
N LYS A 108 -2.39 -3.55 15.47
CA LYS A 108 -1.60 -4.75 15.17
C LYS A 108 -2.33 -6.06 15.49
N GLY A 109 -3.17 -6.05 16.54
CA GLY A 109 -3.96 -7.22 16.92
C GLY A 109 -5.30 -7.40 16.19
N LYS A 110 -5.76 -6.38 15.45
CA LYS A 110 -7.12 -6.34 14.86
C LYS A 110 -7.15 -6.15 13.35
N VAL A 111 -6.13 -5.53 12.78
CA VAL A 111 -6.05 -5.24 11.34
C VAL A 111 -5.43 -6.41 10.60
N HIS A 112 -6.09 -6.86 9.53
CA HIS A 112 -5.50 -7.80 8.59
C HIS A 112 -4.64 -7.02 7.59
N PHE A 113 -3.33 -7.25 7.59
CA PHE A 113 -2.40 -6.53 6.74
C PHE A 113 -1.81 -7.40 5.64
N PHE A 114 -1.69 -6.81 4.44
CA PHE A 114 -1.06 -7.41 3.26
C PHE A 114 -0.10 -6.43 2.61
N HIS A 115 1.04 -6.92 2.14
CA HIS A 115 1.95 -6.17 1.29
C HIS A 115 1.93 -6.74 -0.13
N LEU A 116 1.66 -5.88 -1.11
CA LEU A 116 1.53 -6.25 -2.52
C LEU A 116 2.62 -5.56 -3.35
N ARG A 117 3.13 -6.24 -4.36
CA ARG A 117 4.10 -5.62 -5.27
C ARG A 117 3.40 -4.74 -6.30
N GLY A 118 3.95 -3.55 -6.50
CA GLY A 118 3.50 -2.60 -7.52
C GLY A 118 4.46 -2.52 -8.69
N GLY A 119 4.25 -1.54 -9.56
CA GLY A 119 5.17 -1.22 -10.63
C GLY A 119 6.18 -0.15 -10.24
N PHE A 120 7.29 -0.11 -10.97
CA PHE A 120 8.29 0.94 -10.89
C PHE A 120 8.69 1.41 -12.29
N ASN A 121 8.56 2.72 -12.53
CA ASN A 121 9.00 3.35 -13.77
C ASN A 121 9.69 4.69 -13.47
N TYR A 122 11.02 4.69 -13.50
CA TYR A 122 11.82 5.87 -13.17
C TYR A 122 11.45 7.09 -14.03
N LYS A 123 11.13 6.88 -15.31
CA LYS A 123 10.79 7.98 -16.25
C LYS A 123 9.49 8.70 -15.85
N LYS A 124 8.55 8.00 -15.22
CA LYS A 124 7.25 8.53 -14.79
C LYS A 124 7.27 9.17 -13.40
N LEU A 125 8.39 9.12 -12.68
CA LEU A 125 8.50 9.73 -11.37
C LEU A 125 8.42 11.26 -11.47
N ASN A 126 7.83 11.89 -10.45
CA ASN A 126 7.91 13.35 -10.30
C ASN A 126 9.37 13.81 -10.03
N PRO A 127 9.69 15.10 -10.18
CA PRO A 127 11.07 15.58 -10.01
C PRO A 127 11.70 15.28 -8.64
N ILE A 128 10.92 15.37 -7.56
CA ILE A 128 11.40 15.09 -6.20
C ILE A 128 11.74 13.61 -6.05
N ASP A 129 10.84 12.72 -6.49
CA ASP A 129 11.08 11.28 -6.43
C ASP A 129 12.24 10.85 -7.35
N LYS A 130 12.42 11.51 -8.49
CA LYS A 130 13.60 11.28 -9.34
C LYS A 130 14.90 11.58 -8.61
N ILE A 131 14.97 12.68 -7.88
CA ILE A 131 16.14 13.04 -7.09
C ILE A 131 16.38 12.01 -5.98
N LEU A 132 15.36 11.67 -5.21
CA LEU A 132 15.46 10.66 -4.14
C LEU A 132 15.91 9.31 -4.67
N MET A 133 15.33 8.86 -5.77
CA MET A 133 15.69 7.60 -6.39
C MET A 133 17.09 7.63 -7.02
N TYR A 134 17.52 8.79 -7.57
CA TYR A 134 18.88 8.97 -8.05
C TYR A 134 19.91 8.85 -6.90
N LEU A 135 19.64 9.47 -5.75
CA LEU A 135 20.50 9.37 -4.58
C LEU A 135 20.57 7.91 -4.06
N LEU A 136 19.42 7.22 -4.01
CA LEU A 136 19.37 5.81 -3.65
C LEU A 136 20.18 4.94 -4.62
N LYS A 137 20.03 5.17 -5.92
CA LYS A 137 20.82 4.50 -6.96
C LYS A 137 22.32 4.68 -6.71
N LYS A 138 22.76 5.91 -6.48
CA LYS A 138 24.17 6.22 -6.19
C LYS A 138 24.65 5.48 -4.94
N LYS A 139 23.86 5.47 -3.87
CA LYS A 139 24.19 4.73 -2.64
C LYS A 139 24.38 3.22 -2.90
N ILE A 140 23.52 2.63 -3.72
CA ILE A 140 23.60 1.21 -4.08
C ILE A 140 24.82 0.95 -4.97
N GLU A 141 25.07 1.79 -5.99
CA GLU A 141 26.21 1.66 -6.90
C GLU A 141 27.60 1.81 -6.22
N HIS A 142 27.65 2.43 -5.02
CA HIS A 142 28.91 2.51 -4.24
C HIS A 142 29.21 1.24 -3.43
N LYS A 143 28.27 0.31 -3.32
CA LYS A 143 28.53 -1.01 -2.72
C LYS A 143 29.33 -1.88 -3.67
N LYS A 144 30.12 -2.79 -3.11
CA LYS A 144 30.82 -3.79 -3.91
C LYS A 144 29.78 -4.77 -4.52
N PRO A 145 30.05 -5.35 -5.70
CA PRO A 145 29.12 -6.27 -6.37
C PRO A 145 28.69 -7.48 -5.53
N ASP A 146 29.57 -7.95 -4.65
CA ASP A 146 29.34 -9.06 -3.71
C ASP A 146 28.53 -8.67 -2.47
N GLU A 147 28.45 -7.37 -2.19
CA GLU A 147 27.64 -6.81 -1.09
C GLU A 147 26.20 -6.46 -1.51
N LEU A 148 25.90 -6.52 -2.82
CA LEU A 148 24.57 -6.20 -3.34
C LEU A 148 23.60 -7.35 -3.10
N THR A 149 22.47 -7.05 -2.46
CA THR A 149 21.35 -7.99 -2.38
C THR A 149 20.68 -8.17 -3.74
N ASP A 150 19.94 -9.27 -3.91
CA ASP A 150 19.21 -9.52 -5.16
C ASP A 150 18.12 -8.46 -5.41
N ASP A 151 17.54 -7.91 -4.36
CA ASP A 151 16.58 -6.79 -4.46
C ASP A 151 17.26 -5.51 -4.97
N GLU A 152 18.47 -5.20 -4.50
CA GLU A 152 19.24 -4.06 -4.97
C GLU A 152 19.65 -4.20 -6.43
N LYS A 153 20.07 -5.41 -6.83
CA LYS A 153 20.37 -5.72 -8.25
C LYS A 153 19.12 -5.58 -9.12
N GLY A 154 17.98 -6.10 -8.67
CA GLY A 154 16.69 -5.96 -9.34
C GLY A 154 16.26 -4.51 -9.45
N MET A 155 16.41 -3.72 -8.38
CA MET A 155 16.13 -2.31 -8.39
C MET A 155 16.99 -1.54 -9.40
N LEU A 156 18.30 -1.78 -9.43
CA LEU A 156 19.19 -1.14 -10.41
C LEU A 156 18.77 -1.43 -11.86
N ALA A 157 18.32 -2.65 -12.16
CA ALA A 157 17.80 -2.99 -13.48
C ALA A 157 16.56 -2.19 -13.85
N CYS A 158 15.69 -1.88 -12.90
CA CYS A 158 14.44 -1.12 -13.11
C CYS A 158 14.66 0.36 -13.49
N TYR A 159 15.84 0.94 -13.27
CA TYR A 159 16.15 2.29 -13.76
C TYR A 159 16.25 2.33 -15.29
N LYS A 160 16.68 1.23 -15.90
CA LYS A 160 16.78 1.11 -17.36
C LYS A 160 15.49 0.56 -17.98
N HIS A 161 14.88 -0.40 -17.33
CA HIS A 161 13.70 -1.11 -17.80
C HIS A 161 12.58 -1.02 -16.79
N PRO A 162 11.46 -0.33 -17.11
CA PRO A 162 10.29 -0.29 -16.24
C PRO A 162 9.80 -1.70 -15.90
N ALA A 163 9.39 -1.90 -14.65
CA ALA A 163 8.84 -3.16 -14.20
C ALA A 163 7.42 -2.97 -13.65
N ASP A 164 6.56 -3.94 -13.89
CA ASP A 164 5.22 -4.03 -13.33
C ASP A 164 5.02 -5.44 -12.77
N TRP A 165 4.96 -5.54 -11.44
CA TRP A 165 4.75 -6.79 -10.72
C TRP A 165 3.32 -6.92 -10.18
N THR A 166 2.40 -6.03 -10.59
CA THR A 166 1.00 -6.15 -10.19
C THR A 166 0.39 -7.44 -10.73
N ASN A 167 -0.32 -8.17 -9.88
CA ASN A 167 -0.95 -9.43 -10.24
C ASN A 167 -2.33 -9.51 -9.59
N LYS A 168 -3.35 -9.88 -10.36
CA LYS A 168 -4.72 -10.06 -9.88
C LYS A 168 -4.93 -11.42 -9.18
N LYS A 169 -4.04 -12.39 -9.40
CA LYS A 169 -4.14 -13.76 -8.83
C LYS A 169 -3.69 -13.82 -7.39
#